data_ae1b37c4c474d1c787c9b133a929bd35
#
_entry.id   ae1b37c4c474d1c787c9b133a929bd35
#
_cell.length_a   1.000
_cell.length_b   1.000
_cell.length_c   1.000
_cell.angle_alpha   90.00
_cell.angle_beta   90.00
_cell.angle_gamma   90.00
#
_symmetry.space_group_name_H-M   'P 1'
#
loop_
_entity.id
_entity.type
_entity.pdbx_description
1 polymer ?
#
loop_
_entity_poly.entity_id
_entity_poly.type
_entity_poly.pdbx_seq_one_letter_code
_entity_poly.pdbx_strand_id
1 'polypeptide(L)'
;TSRQIMGVPTVLLNGEHFGQGRMLLEEIVGKIDTGALQREAEKISAREPFDVLIVGGGPAGAAAAIYAARKGIRTGVVSERFGGQVLDTLGIENFISVSQTDGPKLAAGLEQHVREYDVDVMDLQRAEALLPGGDGGPSEVRLASGAKLRSQTVIIATGARWREMNVPGEKEYRGHGVAYCPHCDGPLFKGKRVAVIGGGNSEVEAAIDLAGVV
;
A
#
# COMPACT_ATOMS: atom_id res chain seq x y z
N THR A 1 -14.27 -23.66 -30.64
CA THR A 1 -14.70 -22.26 -30.85
C THR A 1 -13.65 -21.35 -30.25
N SER A 2 -12.84 -20.70 -31.12
CA SER A 2 -11.83 -19.71 -30.73
C SER A 2 -12.54 -18.52 -30.13
N ARG A 3 -12.36 -18.26 -28.84
CA ARG A 3 -12.80 -17.02 -28.21
C ARG A 3 -11.92 -15.91 -28.75
N GLN A 4 -12.52 -14.88 -29.34
CA GLN A 4 -11.78 -13.68 -29.79
C GLN A 4 -11.34 -12.88 -28.58
N ILE A 5 -10.15 -13.17 -28.06
CA ILE A 5 -9.51 -12.37 -27.02
C ILE A 5 -8.77 -11.24 -27.72
N MET A 6 -9.30 -10.04 -27.62
CA MET A 6 -8.78 -8.83 -28.28
C MET A 6 -7.70 -8.10 -27.46
N GLY A 7 -7.41 -8.57 -26.25
CA GLY A 7 -6.39 -7.99 -25.38
C GLY A 7 -6.21 -8.74 -24.07
N VAL A 8 -5.10 -8.48 -23.40
CA VAL A 8 -4.75 -9.09 -22.11
C VAL A 8 -4.50 -7.99 -21.06
N PRO A 9 -4.86 -8.22 -19.81
CA PRO A 9 -5.63 -9.34 -19.30
C PRO A 9 -7.12 -9.27 -19.72
N THR A 10 -7.73 -10.42 -19.99
CA THR A 10 -9.16 -10.58 -20.22
C THR A 10 -9.77 -11.42 -19.11
N VAL A 11 -10.79 -10.92 -18.46
CA VAL A 11 -11.55 -11.64 -17.42
C VAL A 11 -12.78 -12.24 -18.03
N LEU A 12 -13.01 -13.52 -17.78
CA LEU A 12 -14.19 -14.27 -18.20
C LEU A 12 -14.97 -14.71 -16.96
N LEU A 13 -16.29 -14.52 -16.97
CA LEU A 13 -17.21 -15.01 -15.95
C LEU A 13 -18.13 -16.05 -16.60
N ASN A 14 -18.15 -17.26 -16.05
CA ASN A 14 -18.95 -18.38 -16.61
C ASN A 14 -18.72 -18.62 -18.11
N GLY A 15 -17.53 -18.24 -18.58
CA GLY A 15 -17.14 -18.42 -19.98
C GLY A 15 -17.50 -17.27 -20.92
N GLU A 16 -18.17 -16.25 -20.44
CA GLU A 16 -18.49 -15.03 -21.19
C GLU A 16 -17.50 -13.90 -20.88
N HIS A 17 -17.32 -12.97 -21.82
CA HIS A 17 -16.45 -11.82 -21.63
C HIS A 17 -17.02 -10.91 -20.52
N PHE A 18 -16.27 -10.77 -19.43
CA PHE A 18 -16.65 -9.97 -18.28
C PHE A 18 -15.96 -8.60 -18.27
N GLY A 19 -14.71 -8.56 -18.65
CA GLY A 19 -13.93 -7.33 -18.69
C GLY A 19 -12.58 -7.52 -19.35
N GLN A 20 -11.95 -6.41 -19.73
CA GLN A 20 -10.66 -6.39 -20.40
C GLN A 20 -9.76 -5.28 -19.84
N GLY A 21 -8.46 -5.50 -19.83
CA GLY A 21 -7.49 -4.58 -19.27
C GLY A 21 -7.35 -4.73 -17.74
N ARG A 22 -6.60 -3.81 -17.14
CA ARG A 22 -6.40 -3.78 -15.69
C ARG A 22 -7.68 -3.30 -15.00
N MET A 23 -8.31 -4.16 -14.26
CA MET A 23 -9.50 -3.86 -13.47
C MET A 23 -9.13 -3.85 -11.99
N LEU A 24 -9.70 -2.94 -11.23
CA LEU A 24 -9.63 -2.95 -9.78
C LEU A 24 -10.50 -4.07 -9.21
N LEU A 25 -10.12 -4.61 -8.06
CA LEU A 25 -10.89 -5.68 -7.42
C LEU A 25 -12.34 -5.23 -7.13
N GLU A 26 -12.52 -3.98 -6.70
CA GLU A 26 -13.82 -3.37 -6.45
C GLU A 26 -14.69 -3.34 -7.70
N GLU A 27 -14.12 -3.04 -8.87
CA GLU A 27 -14.83 -3.07 -10.15
C GLU A 27 -15.29 -4.49 -10.50
N ILE A 28 -14.43 -5.48 -10.25
CA ILE A 28 -14.75 -6.90 -10.50
C ILE A 28 -15.87 -7.34 -9.57
N VAL A 29 -15.72 -7.10 -8.26
CA VAL A 29 -16.70 -7.49 -7.25
C VAL A 29 -18.03 -6.77 -7.46
N GLY A 30 -18.01 -5.45 -7.71
CA GLY A 30 -19.22 -4.66 -7.96
C GLY A 30 -20.01 -5.08 -9.20
N LYS A 31 -19.34 -5.63 -10.22
CA LYS A 31 -20.01 -6.19 -11.40
C LYS A 31 -20.61 -7.58 -11.16
N ILE A 32 -20.02 -8.37 -10.25
CA ILE A 32 -20.51 -9.72 -9.92
C ILE A 32 -21.66 -9.64 -8.91
N ASP A 33 -21.50 -8.80 -7.89
CA ASP A 33 -22.47 -8.60 -6.82
C ASP A 33 -22.58 -7.11 -6.49
N THR A 34 -23.56 -6.44 -7.02
CA THR A 34 -23.78 -5.00 -6.83
C THR A 34 -24.02 -4.58 -5.38
N GLY A 35 -24.37 -5.52 -4.51
CA GLY A 35 -24.57 -5.28 -3.07
C GLY A 35 -23.38 -5.64 -2.20
N ALA A 36 -22.36 -6.31 -2.72
CA ALA A 36 -21.25 -6.82 -1.92
C ALA A 36 -20.45 -5.69 -1.25
N LEU A 37 -20.15 -4.64 -1.99
CA LEU A 37 -19.38 -3.48 -1.48
C LEU A 37 -20.14 -2.76 -0.36
N GLN A 38 -21.45 -2.61 -0.53
CA GLN A 38 -22.28 -1.97 0.50
C GLN A 38 -22.35 -2.81 1.77
N ARG A 39 -22.58 -4.12 1.65
CA ARG A 39 -22.61 -5.04 2.80
C ARG A 39 -21.28 -5.06 3.53
N GLU A 40 -20.14 -5.03 2.82
CA GLU A 40 -18.83 -4.95 3.45
C GLU A 40 -18.62 -3.60 4.16
N ALA A 41 -19.05 -2.50 3.55
CA ALA A 41 -18.99 -1.16 4.18
C ALA A 41 -19.84 -1.10 5.45
N GLU A 42 -21.05 -1.68 5.44
CA GLU A 42 -21.92 -1.78 6.61
C GLU A 42 -21.27 -2.63 7.72
N LYS A 43 -20.70 -3.78 7.36
CA LYS A 43 -19.98 -4.66 8.31
C LYS A 43 -18.76 -3.98 8.94
N ILE A 44 -18.00 -3.22 8.14
CA ILE A 44 -16.87 -2.44 8.64
C ILE A 44 -17.36 -1.34 9.59
N SER A 45 -18.44 -0.63 9.21
CA SER A 45 -19.01 0.47 10.01
C SER A 45 -19.65 0.01 11.32
N ALA A 46 -20.09 -1.25 11.38
CA ALA A 46 -20.68 -1.84 12.58
C ALA A 46 -19.67 -2.25 13.66
N ARG A 47 -18.37 -2.10 13.38
CA ARG A 47 -17.33 -2.42 14.36
C ARG A 47 -17.38 -1.45 15.53
N GLU A 48 -17.15 -1.99 16.72
CA GLU A 48 -16.98 -1.18 17.92
C GLU A 48 -15.80 -0.21 17.75
N PRO A 49 -15.83 0.97 18.36
CA PRO A 49 -14.72 1.92 18.29
C PRO A 49 -13.40 1.31 18.74
N PHE A 50 -12.33 1.63 18.03
CA PHE A 50 -10.98 1.25 18.39
C PHE A 50 -10.40 2.20 19.45
N ASP A 51 -9.49 1.71 20.28
CA ASP A 51 -8.64 2.59 21.08
C ASP A 51 -7.58 3.24 20.17
N VAL A 52 -7.00 2.43 19.25
CA VAL A 52 -6.03 2.88 18.24
C VAL A 52 -6.45 2.35 16.86
N LEU A 53 -6.67 3.26 15.94
CA LEU A 53 -6.85 2.94 14.52
C LEU A 53 -5.63 3.44 13.73
N ILE A 54 -5.00 2.52 13.01
CA ILE A 54 -3.82 2.82 12.20
C ILE A 54 -4.25 2.92 10.74
N VAL A 55 -3.95 4.04 10.10
CA VAL A 55 -4.21 4.27 8.68
C VAL A 55 -2.91 4.05 7.91
N GLY A 56 -2.83 2.92 7.23
CA GLY A 56 -1.68 2.47 6.44
C GLY A 56 -1.08 1.17 6.95
N GLY A 57 -0.95 0.18 6.07
CA GLY A 57 -0.45 -1.18 6.35
C GLY A 57 1.00 -1.41 5.94
N GLY A 58 1.80 -0.35 5.77
CA GLY A 58 3.24 -0.48 5.52
C GLY A 58 4.03 -0.85 6.78
N PRO A 59 5.37 -0.90 6.72
CA PRO A 59 6.22 -1.29 7.86
C PRO A 59 5.95 -0.47 9.13
N ALA A 60 5.72 0.84 9.00
CA ALA A 60 5.42 1.72 10.13
C ALA A 60 4.07 1.37 10.78
N GLY A 61 3.03 1.13 9.94
CA GLY A 61 1.72 0.73 10.43
C GLY A 61 1.72 -0.66 11.07
N ALA A 62 2.42 -1.61 10.47
CA ALA A 62 2.59 -2.94 11.03
C ALA A 62 3.29 -2.90 12.41
N ALA A 63 4.37 -2.12 12.52
CA ALA A 63 5.06 -1.93 13.79
C ALA A 63 4.14 -1.30 14.85
N ALA A 64 3.41 -0.23 14.50
CA ALA A 64 2.47 0.41 15.41
C ALA A 64 1.37 -0.56 15.88
N ALA A 65 0.82 -1.37 14.96
CA ALA A 65 -0.20 -2.37 15.27
C ALA A 65 0.30 -3.43 16.28
N ILE A 66 1.46 -4.01 16.00
CA ILE A 66 2.06 -5.02 16.87
C ILE A 66 2.31 -4.45 18.27
N TYR A 67 2.90 -3.27 18.38
CA TYR A 67 3.21 -2.68 19.68
C TYR A 67 1.96 -2.24 20.46
N ALA A 68 0.92 -1.78 19.79
CA ALA A 68 -0.36 -1.47 20.43
C ALA A 68 -1.05 -2.74 20.93
N ALA A 69 -1.16 -3.76 20.08
CA ALA A 69 -1.80 -5.04 20.42
C ALA A 69 -1.08 -5.77 21.56
N ARG A 70 0.26 -5.75 21.60
CA ARG A 70 1.06 -6.32 22.70
C ARG A 70 0.79 -5.68 24.05
N LYS A 71 0.21 -4.51 24.09
CA LYS A 71 -0.22 -3.83 25.33
C LYS A 71 -1.69 -4.08 25.66
N GLY A 72 -2.37 -4.95 24.90
CA GLY A 72 -3.80 -5.21 25.08
C GLY A 72 -4.71 -4.07 24.62
N ILE A 73 -4.20 -3.16 23.80
CA ILE A 73 -4.96 -2.03 23.26
C ILE A 73 -5.79 -2.54 22.07
N ARG A 74 -7.10 -2.27 22.05
CA ARG A 74 -7.97 -2.60 20.92
C ARG A 74 -7.53 -1.87 19.67
N THR A 75 -6.95 -2.60 18.73
CA THR A 75 -6.23 -2.05 17.60
C THR A 75 -6.85 -2.45 16.27
N GLY A 76 -7.05 -1.48 15.37
CA GLY A 76 -7.41 -1.70 13.98
C GLY A 76 -6.35 -1.16 13.03
N VAL A 77 -6.19 -1.81 11.89
CA VAL A 77 -5.38 -1.33 10.76
C VAL A 77 -6.26 -1.26 9.52
N VAL A 78 -6.30 -0.10 8.89
CA VAL A 78 -6.96 0.07 7.59
C VAL A 78 -5.91 0.40 6.53
N SER A 79 -5.92 -0.33 5.42
CA SER A 79 -4.97 -0.15 4.34
C SER A 79 -5.58 -0.38 2.97
N GLU A 80 -5.14 0.39 2.01
CA GLU A 80 -5.46 0.17 0.59
C GLU A 80 -4.76 -1.09 0.07
N ARG A 81 -3.56 -1.35 0.60
CA ARG A 81 -2.70 -2.47 0.24
C ARG A 81 -1.73 -2.73 1.39
N PHE A 82 -1.88 -3.89 2.07
CA PHE A 82 -0.96 -4.24 3.14
C PHE A 82 0.46 -4.44 2.59
N GLY A 83 1.48 -3.95 3.30
CA GLY A 83 2.86 -3.85 2.83
C GLY A 83 3.20 -2.49 2.20
N GLY A 84 2.19 -1.76 1.69
CA GLY A 84 2.38 -0.42 1.12
C GLY A 84 3.40 -0.39 -0.02
N GLN A 85 4.25 0.62 -0.04
CA GLN A 85 5.26 0.84 -1.09
C GLN A 85 6.36 -0.25 -1.13
N VAL A 86 6.59 -0.96 -0.03
CA VAL A 86 7.55 -2.07 0.02
C VAL A 86 7.22 -3.14 -1.01
N LEU A 87 5.94 -3.38 -1.30
CA LEU A 87 5.50 -4.33 -2.33
C LEU A 87 6.09 -4.07 -3.73
N ASP A 88 6.47 -2.83 -4.01
CA ASP A 88 6.98 -2.43 -5.32
C ASP A 88 8.51 -2.55 -5.43
N THR A 89 9.18 -2.99 -4.36
CA THR A 89 10.64 -3.13 -4.30
C THR A 89 11.05 -4.54 -4.72
N LEU A 90 11.92 -4.66 -5.75
CA LEU A 90 12.35 -5.95 -6.29
C LEU A 90 13.39 -6.64 -5.41
N GLY A 91 14.35 -5.89 -4.88
CA GLY A 91 15.39 -6.42 -4.01
C GLY A 91 15.61 -5.52 -2.81
N ILE A 92 15.75 -6.09 -1.62
CA ILE A 92 15.98 -5.40 -0.36
C ILE A 92 17.18 -6.05 0.30
N GLU A 93 18.27 -5.28 0.44
CA GLU A 93 19.53 -5.70 1.05
C GLU A 93 19.91 -4.82 2.26
N ASN A 94 19.12 -3.79 2.52
CA ASN A 94 19.36 -2.79 3.56
C ASN A 94 18.41 -2.88 4.75
N PHE A 95 17.63 -3.97 4.85
CA PHE A 95 16.81 -4.22 6.04
C PHE A 95 17.63 -4.99 7.08
N ILE A 96 17.98 -4.31 8.18
CA ILE A 96 18.83 -4.88 9.22
C ILE A 96 18.30 -6.20 9.74
N SER A 97 19.15 -7.19 9.90
CA SER A 97 18.92 -8.59 10.25
C SER A 97 18.39 -9.49 9.13
N VAL A 98 18.04 -8.92 7.98
CA VAL A 98 17.65 -9.69 6.78
C VAL A 98 18.61 -9.31 5.66
N SER A 99 19.58 -10.18 5.39
CA SER A 99 20.65 -9.88 4.43
C SER A 99 20.16 -9.70 2.99
N GLN A 100 19.08 -10.38 2.63
CA GLN A 100 18.45 -10.28 1.32
C GLN A 100 16.99 -10.74 1.37
N THR A 101 16.10 -9.95 0.79
CA THR A 101 14.69 -10.29 0.61
C THR A 101 14.12 -9.52 -0.59
N ASP A 102 12.86 -9.71 -0.88
CA ASP A 102 12.08 -8.91 -1.82
C ASP A 102 10.88 -8.25 -1.11
N GLY A 103 10.32 -7.24 -1.76
CA GLY A 103 9.20 -6.48 -1.20
C GLY A 103 7.98 -7.33 -0.87
N PRO A 104 7.48 -8.16 -1.79
CA PRO A 104 6.35 -9.06 -1.53
C PRO A 104 6.58 -9.99 -0.35
N LYS A 105 7.77 -10.57 -0.23
CA LYS A 105 8.12 -11.49 0.85
C LYS A 105 8.20 -10.77 2.20
N LEU A 106 8.82 -9.58 2.23
CA LEU A 106 8.87 -8.76 3.44
C LEU A 106 7.47 -8.32 3.86
N ALA A 107 6.64 -7.86 2.92
CA ALA A 107 5.27 -7.45 3.18
C ALA A 107 4.42 -8.59 3.73
N ALA A 108 4.52 -9.79 3.15
CA ALA A 108 3.83 -10.98 3.63
C ALA A 108 4.25 -11.35 5.07
N GLY A 109 5.55 -11.25 5.38
CA GLY A 109 6.05 -11.48 6.74
C GLY A 109 5.53 -10.46 7.76
N LEU A 110 5.44 -9.19 7.37
CA LEU A 110 4.87 -8.13 8.21
C LEU A 110 3.37 -8.37 8.46
N GLU A 111 2.61 -8.73 7.43
CA GLU A 111 1.19 -9.03 7.55
C GLU A 111 0.96 -10.24 8.44
N GLN A 112 1.70 -11.33 8.21
CA GLN A 112 1.62 -12.52 9.05
C GLN A 112 1.87 -12.18 10.52
N HIS A 113 2.91 -11.40 10.82
CA HIS A 113 3.25 -11.01 12.19
C HIS A 113 2.16 -10.15 12.83
N VAL A 114 1.53 -9.23 12.10
CA VAL A 114 0.38 -8.46 12.63
C VAL A 114 -0.79 -9.38 12.95
N ARG A 115 -1.08 -10.36 12.08
CA ARG A 115 -2.19 -11.32 12.25
C ARG A 115 -1.98 -12.35 13.36
N GLU A 116 -0.77 -12.47 13.91
CA GLU A 116 -0.50 -13.27 15.12
C GLU A 116 -1.05 -12.61 16.40
N TYR A 117 -1.41 -11.33 16.32
CA TYR A 117 -2.02 -10.59 17.42
C TYR A 117 -3.51 -10.33 17.14
N ASP A 118 -4.25 -9.96 18.19
CA ASP A 118 -5.66 -9.57 18.08
C ASP A 118 -5.77 -8.14 17.49
N VAL A 119 -5.55 -8.06 16.18
CA VAL A 119 -5.62 -6.83 15.38
C VAL A 119 -6.66 -6.99 14.29
N ASP A 120 -7.61 -6.08 14.26
CA ASP A 120 -8.60 -5.99 13.17
C ASP A 120 -7.94 -5.42 11.91
N VAL A 121 -7.52 -6.28 10.97
CA VAL A 121 -6.95 -5.86 9.69
C VAL A 121 -8.05 -5.69 8.64
N MET A 122 -8.20 -4.47 8.15
CA MET A 122 -9.13 -4.09 7.07
C MET A 122 -8.32 -3.70 5.84
N ASP A 123 -7.99 -4.69 5.03
CA ASP A 123 -7.25 -4.51 3.77
C ASP A 123 -8.18 -4.15 2.62
N LEU A 124 -7.61 -3.65 1.51
CA LEU A 124 -8.34 -3.16 0.34
C LEU A 124 -9.31 -2.00 0.66
N GLN A 125 -9.02 -1.25 1.71
CA GLN A 125 -9.81 -0.12 2.15
C GLN A 125 -8.97 1.16 2.12
N ARG A 126 -9.40 2.13 1.32
CA ARG A 126 -8.74 3.42 1.22
C ARG A 126 -9.40 4.42 2.16
N ALA A 127 -8.62 4.99 3.08
CA ALA A 127 -9.07 6.10 3.90
C ALA A 127 -9.10 7.39 3.06
N GLU A 128 -10.19 8.15 3.15
CA GLU A 128 -10.36 9.41 2.41
C GLU A 128 -10.39 10.63 3.30
N ALA A 129 -10.93 10.50 4.51
CA ALA A 129 -11.02 11.63 5.42
C ALA A 129 -10.84 11.19 6.87
N LEU A 130 -10.24 12.07 7.66
CA LEU A 130 -10.19 12.01 9.12
C LEU A 130 -10.97 13.20 9.67
N LEU A 131 -11.97 12.92 10.47
CA LEU A 131 -12.78 13.89 11.18
C LEU A 131 -12.44 13.80 12.66
N PRO A 132 -11.75 14.78 13.23
CA PRO A 132 -11.44 14.79 14.66
C PRO A 132 -12.70 14.74 15.50
N GLY A 133 -12.68 13.99 16.60
CA GLY A 133 -13.75 13.98 17.58
C GLY A 133 -13.81 15.30 18.34
N GLY A 134 -15.01 15.85 18.51
CA GLY A 134 -15.22 17.03 19.36
C GLY A 134 -15.29 16.64 20.84
N ASP A 135 -14.89 17.56 21.74
CA ASP A 135 -15.03 17.44 23.21
C ASP A 135 -14.50 16.10 23.80
N GLY A 136 -13.39 15.59 23.26
CA GLY A 136 -12.79 14.34 23.72
C GLY A 136 -13.47 13.05 23.23
N GLY A 137 -14.43 13.17 22.32
CA GLY A 137 -15.05 12.03 21.64
C GLY A 137 -14.14 11.37 20.61
N PRO A 138 -14.51 10.15 20.14
CA PRO A 138 -13.72 9.44 19.16
C PRO A 138 -13.69 10.14 17.80
N SER A 139 -12.55 10.10 17.15
CA SER A 139 -12.39 10.52 15.76
C SER A 139 -13.08 9.54 14.80
N GLU A 140 -13.54 10.01 13.65
CA GLU A 140 -14.11 9.21 12.56
C GLU A 140 -13.16 9.18 11.36
N VAL A 141 -12.81 8.00 10.89
CA VAL A 141 -12.12 7.78 9.63
C VAL A 141 -13.13 7.30 8.59
N ARG A 142 -13.28 8.04 7.49
CA ARG A 142 -14.14 7.67 6.36
C ARG A 142 -13.33 6.95 5.29
N LEU A 143 -13.89 5.88 4.77
CA LEU A 143 -13.29 5.07 3.72
C LEU A 143 -13.97 5.35 2.37
N ALA A 144 -13.24 5.13 1.28
CA ALA A 144 -13.75 5.28 -0.09
C ALA A 144 -14.96 4.38 -0.37
N SER A 145 -15.07 3.26 0.32
CA SER A 145 -16.23 2.37 0.27
C SER A 145 -17.51 2.94 0.92
N GLY A 146 -17.40 4.12 1.55
CA GLY A 146 -18.48 4.72 2.35
C GLY A 146 -18.52 4.24 3.80
N ALA A 147 -17.71 3.28 4.18
CA ALA A 147 -17.60 2.81 5.55
C ALA A 147 -17.01 3.89 6.47
N LYS A 148 -17.37 3.81 7.76
CA LYS A 148 -16.93 4.74 8.80
C LYS A 148 -16.37 3.95 9.97
N LEU A 149 -15.18 4.32 10.41
CA LEU A 149 -14.51 3.75 11.55
C LEU A 149 -14.33 4.81 12.64
N ARG A 150 -14.56 4.43 13.88
CA ARG A 150 -14.38 5.33 15.03
C ARG A 150 -13.21 4.87 15.88
N SER A 151 -12.43 5.81 16.39
CA SER A 151 -11.28 5.51 17.24
C SER A 151 -10.97 6.64 18.22
N GLN A 152 -10.50 6.30 19.41
CA GLN A 152 -10.01 7.28 20.39
C GLN A 152 -8.73 7.96 19.86
N THR A 153 -7.85 7.19 19.23
CA THR A 153 -6.58 7.68 18.70
C THR A 153 -6.38 7.16 17.27
N VAL A 154 -5.88 8.01 16.39
CA VAL A 154 -5.56 7.64 15.00
C VAL A 154 -4.07 7.83 14.76
N ILE A 155 -3.41 6.79 14.27
CA ILE A 155 -2.02 6.84 13.81
C ILE A 155 -2.02 6.91 12.29
N ILE A 156 -1.49 7.99 11.73
CA ILE A 156 -1.36 8.17 10.29
C ILE A 156 -0.01 7.58 9.84
N ALA A 157 -0.04 6.45 9.15
CA ALA A 157 1.13 5.73 8.64
C ALA A 157 1.00 5.48 7.12
N THR A 158 0.43 6.45 6.41
CA THR A 158 0.08 6.34 4.97
C THR A 158 1.27 6.29 4.04
N GLY A 159 2.48 6.58 4.55
CA GLY A 159 3.71 6.56 3.76
C GLY A 159 3.77 7.64 2.69
N ALA A 160 4.47 7.32 1.62
CA ALA A 160 4.65 8.19 0.48
C ALA A 160 4.39 7.47 -0.84
N ARG A 161 4.18 8.22 -1.89
CA ARG A 161 4.12 7.72 -3.28
C ARG A 161 5.11 8.49 -4.11
N TRP A 162 5.85 7.77 -4.93
CA TRP A 162 6.77 8.38 -5.87
C TRP A 162 5.99 9.18 -6.91
N ARG A 163 6.53 10.33 -7.27
CA ARG A 163 6.04 11.08 -8.41
C ARG A 163 6.63 10.50 -9.67
N GLU A 164 5.78 10.09 -10.58
CA GLU A 164 6.19 9.61 -11.91
C GLU A 164 6.27 10.79 -12.87
N MET A 165 7.20 10.73 -13.83
CA MET A 165 7.30 11.71 -14.91
C MET A 165 6.22 11.53 -15.96
N ASN A 166 5.63 10.35 -16.03
CA ASN A 166 4.64 9.93 -17.03
C ASN A 166 5.14 10.05 -18.47
N VAL A 167 6.40 9.70 -18.69
CA VAL A 167 7.02 9.68 -20.03
C VAL A 167 7.04 8.27 -20.61
N PRO A 168 7.10 8.12 -21.94
CA PRO A 168 7.25 6.81 -22.58
C PRO A 168 8.48 6.06 -22.06
N GLY A 169 8.33 4.78 -21.76
CA GLY A 169 9.40 3.93 -21.26
C GLY A 169 9.56 3.93 -19.74
N GLU A 170 9.04 4.90 -18.99
CA GLU A 170 9.22 4.99 -17.54
C GLU A 170 8.75 3.73 -16.83
N LYS A 171 7.55 3.25 -17.14
CA LYS A 171 7.00 2.02 -16.54
C LYS A 171 7.70 0.75 -17.03
N GLU A 172 8.11 0.74 -18.29
CA GLU A 172 8.81 -0.38 -18.91
C GLU A 172 10.19 -0.62 -18.29
N TYR A 173 10.92 0.48 -18.03
CA TYR A 173 12.27 0.42 -17.46
C TYR A 173 12.34 0.54 -15.96
N ARG A 174 11.22 0.57 -15.27
CA ARG A 174 11.17 0.57 -13.81
C ARG A 174 11.85 -0.67 -13.23
N GLY A 175 12.86 -0.47 -12.38
CA GLY A 175 13.71 -1.53 -11.85
C GLY A 175 14.79 -2.05 -12.83
N HIS A 176 14.81 -1.59 -14.08
CA HIS A 176 15.78 -2.00 -15.11
C HIS A 176 16.54 -0.81 -15.73
N GLY A 177 16.51 0.34 -15.07
CA GLY A 177 17.15 1.57 -15.53
C GLY A 177 16.47 2.82 -15.01
N VAL A 178 15.21 2.76 -14.67
CA VAL A 178 14.46 3.81 -13.98
C VAL A 178 14.25 3.39 -12.52
N ALA A 179 14.71 4.23 -11.60
CA ALA A 179 14.63 4.02 -10.16
C ALA A 179 14.16 5.30 -9.46
N TYR A 180 13.54 5.15 -8.29
CA TYR A 180 12.99 6.27 -7.53
C TYR A 180 13.63 6.45 -6.16
N CYS A 181 14.41 5.48 -5.70
CA CYS A 181 15.09 5.53 -4.41
C CYS A 181 16.61 5.48 -4.62
N PRO A 182 17.35 6.60 -4.47
CA PRO A 182 18.79 6.61 -4.66
C PRO A 182 19.51 5.72 -3.65
N HIS A 183 19.07 5.69 -2.41
CA HIS A 183 19.67 4.86 -1.36
C HIS A 183 19.38 3.36 -1.52
N CYS A 184 18.21 3.01 -2.10
CA CYS A 184 17.83 1.61 -2.31
C CYS A 184 18.53 1.02 -3.53
N ASP A 185 18.48 1.75 -4.64
CA ASP A 185 18.84 1.25 -5.97
C ASP A 185 20.21 1.75 -6.43
N GLY A 186 20.73 2.83 -5.85
CA GLY A 186 22.02 3.44 -6.24
C GLY A 186 23.16 2.45 -6.35
N PRO A 187 23.39 1.55 -5.37
CA PRO A 187 24.46 0.55 -5.43
C PRO A 187 24.41 -0.37 -6.65
N LEU A 188 23.21 -0.61 -7.22
CA LEU A 188 23.01 -1.43 -8.43
C LEU A 188 23.56 -0.77 -9.70
N PHE A 189 23.79 0.54 -9.63
CA PHE A 189 24.29 1.34 -10.77
C PHE A 189 25.76 1.72 -10.61
N LYS A 190 26.50 1.09 -9.71
CA LYS A 190 27.91 1.35 -9.49
C LYS A 190 28.72 1.27 -10.80
N GLY A 191 29.51 2.33 -11.07
CA GLY A 191 30.32 2.44 -12.28
C GLY A 191 29.54 2.74 -13.56
N LYS A 192 28.26 3.10 -13.45
CA LYS A 192 27.43 3.51 -14.60
C LYS A 192 27.17 5.01 -14.57
N ARG A 193 26.88 5.58 -15.73
CA ARG A 193 26.39 6.95 -15.81
C ARG A 193 24.92 6.98 -15.49
N VAL A 194 24.52 7.80 -14.53
CA VAL A 194 23.13 8.03 -14.16
C VAL A 194 22.74 9.48 -14.40
N ALA A 195 21.45 9.71 -14.59
CA ALA A 195 20.86 11.04 -14.61
C ALA A 195 19.82 11.13 -13.49
N VAL A 196 19.87 12.20 -12.72
CA VAL A 196 18.86 12.52 -11.72
C VAL A 196 17.89 13.53 -12.34
N ILE A 197 16.60 13.23 -12.25
CA ILE A 197 15.56 14.06 -12.87
C ILE A 197 14.81 14.78 -11.77
N GLY A 198 14.84 16.10 -11.83
CA GLY A 198 14.21 17.01 -10.88
C GLY A 198 15.14 18.13 -10.47
N GLY A 199 14.65 19.06 -9.66
CA GLY A 199 15.39 20.25 -9.21
C GLY A 199 15.01 20.70 -7.81
N GLY A 200 14.32 19.88 -7.05
CA GLY A 200 14.02 20.10 -5.63
C GLY A 200 15.12 19.58 -4.70
N ASN A 201 14.92 19.70 -3.40
CA ASN A 201 15.90 19.27 -2.40
C ASN A 201 16.23 17.77 -2.53
N SER A 202 15.20 16.93 -2.69
CA SER A 202 15.38 15.48 -2.77
C SER A 202 16.22 15.05 -3.98
N GLU A 203 16.06 15.71 -5.12
CA GLU A 203 16.82 15.41 -6.33
C GLU A 203 18.26 15.88 -6.22
N VAL A 204 18.50 17.03 -5.59
CA VAL A 204 19.87 17.53 -5.34
C VAL A 204 20.59 16.64 -4.33
N GLU A 205 19.93 16.24 -3.25
CA GLU A 205 20.47 15.28 -2.28
C GLU A 205 20.80 13.94 -2.95
N ALA A 206 19.87 13.41 -3.77
CA ALA A 206 20.08 12.20 -4.55
C ALA A 206 21.30 12.28 -5.46
N ALA A 207 21.50 13.43 -6.14
CA ALA A 207 22.65 13.64 -7.01
C ALA A 207 23.97 13.66 -6.24
N ILE A 208 23.98 14.27 -5.05
CA ILE A 208 25.17 14.31 -4.16
C ILE A 208 25.50 12.89 -3.68
N ASP A 209 24.52 12.15 -3.19
CA ASP A 209 24.71 10.79 -2.68
C ASP A 209 25.20 9.83 -3.79
N LEU A 210 24.57 9.90 -4.96
CA LEU A 210 24.94 9.05 -6.09
C LEU A 210 26.32 9.36 -6.64
N ALA A 211 26.80 10.60 -6.58
CA ALA A 211 28.14 10.96 -7.06
C ALA A 211 29.28 10.20 -6.35
N GLY A 212 29.02 9.71 -5.14
CA GLY A 212 29.96 8.85 -4.40
C GLY A 212 29.80 7.36 -4.65
N VAL A 213 28.79 6.94 -5.40
CA VAL A 213 28.41 5.53 -5.58
C VAL A 213 28.54 5.06 -7.02
N VAL A 214 28.15 5.89 -8.00
CA VAL A 214 28.06 5.56 -9.44
C VAL A 214 29.22 6.12 -10.27
#